data_0a9170208028b2f9d14d6916b4992d52
#
_entry.id   0a9170208028b2f9d14d6916b4992d52
#
_cell.length_a   1.000
_cell.length_b   1.000
_cell.length_c   1.000
_cell.angle_alpha   90.00
_cell.angle_beta   90.00
_cell.angle_gamma   90.00
#
_symmetry.space_group_name_H-M   'P 1'
#
loop_
_entity.id
_entity.type
_entity.pdbx_description
1 polymer ?
#
loop_
_entity_poly.entity_id
_entity_poly.type
_entity_poly.pdbx_seq_one_letter_code
_entity_poly.pdbx_strand_id
1 'polypeptide(L)'
;MKKKTKKQEVDYKKVALYIAAAVFVLTTIILIKEALLANRPKNSEILSLGNVKISEYKSKRAVITNYNDYKSFLEEYNIQKGQLEKADFRRNNYLVLIETYAKDLEYEKKKIAEITNSEEVGLSVTVDTYGYCDDVENVELIAYIVPVNKDNTSKNTKIKVSYNMVNDIKCNVE
;
A
#
# COMPACT_ATOMS: atom_id res chain seq x y z
N MET A 1 -40.21 -59.45 -15.94
CA MET A 1 -38.85 -59.00 -16.35
C MET A 1 -38.26 -58.12 -15.27
N LYS A 2 -37.28 -58.59 -14.47
CA LYS A 2 -36.63 -57.78 -13.44
C LYS A 2 -35.44 -57.07 -14.09
N LYS A 3 -35.46 -55.70 -14.21
CA LYS A 3 -34.31 -54.88 -14.61
C LYS A 3 -33.25 -54.95 -13.53
N LYS A 4 -32.09 -55.59 -13.80
CA LYS A 4 -30.90 -55.53 -12.98
C LYS A 4 -30.28 -54.13 -13.12
N THR A 5 -30.41 -53.32 -12.08
CA THR A 5 -29.67 -52.07 -11.94
C THR A 5 -28.18 -52.44 -11.76
N LYS A 6 -27.35 -52.14 -12.76
CA LYS A 6 -25.90 -52.17 -12.64
C LYS A 6 -25.49 -51.18 -11.59
N LYS A 7 -25.01 -51.63 -10.42
CA LYS A 7 -24.28 -50.76 -9.48
C LYS A 7 -23.01 -50.29 -10.17
N GLN A 8 -22.91 -48.98 -10.38
CA GLN A 8 -21.72 -48.36 -10.90
C GLN A 8 -20.64 -48.42 -9.80
N GLU A 9 -19.63 -49.23 -10.01
CA GLU A 9 -18.48 -49.32 -9.10
C GLU A 9 -17.73 -48.02 -9.16
N VAL A 10 -17.69 -47.29 -8.04
CA VAL A 10 -16.96 -46.01 -7.93
C VAL A 10 -15.47 -46.34 -7.88
N ASP A 11 -14.73 -45.83 -8.86
CA ASP A 11 -13.27 -45.96 -8.91
C ASP A 11 -12.63 -45.03 -7.85
N TYR A 12 -12.43 -45.54 -6.66
CA TYR A 12 -11.88 -44.80 -5.51
C TYR A 12 -10.51 -44.18 -5.81
N LYS A 13 -9.71 -44.75 -6.73
CA LYS A 13 -8.42 -44.21 -7.11
C LYS A 13 -8.58 -42.89 -7.88
N LYS A 14 -9.56 -42.80 -8.77
CA LYS A 14 -9.89 -41.57 -9.50
C LYS A 14 -10.44 -40.52 -8.55
N VAL A 15 -11.33 -40.88 -7.63
CA VAL A 15 -11.87 -39.98 -6.64
C VAL A 15 -10.76 -39.42 -5.73
N ALA A 16 -9.86 -40.23 -5.24
CA ALA A 16 -8.71 -39.79 -4.46
C ALA A 16 -7.79 -38.84 -5.25
N LEU A 17 -7.56 -39.09 -6.54
CA LEU A 17 -6.78 -38.23 -7.39
C LEU A 17 -7.43 -36.82 -7.57
N TYR A 18 -8.75 -36.77 -7.78
CA TYR A 18 -9.48 -35.50 -7.89
C TYR A 18 -9.46 -34.71 -6.57
N ILE A 19 -9.60 -35.37 -5.44
CA ILE A 19 -9.50 -34.73 -4.12
C ILE A 19 -8.09 -34.16 -3.92
N ALA A 20 -7.05 -34.92 -4.22
CA ALA A 20 -5.67 -34.46 -4.10
C ALA A 20 -5.40 -33.23 -5.02
N ALA A 21 -5.87 -33.28 -6.25
CA ALA A 21 -5.76 -32.15 -7.18
C ALA A 21 -6.50 -30.89 -6.69
N ALA A 22 -7.72 -31.06 -6.16
CA ALA A 22 -8.50 -29.97 -5.60
C ALA A 22 -7.82 -29.33 -4.38
N VAL A 23 -7.28 -30.15 -3.47
CA VAL A 23 -6.51 -29.68 -2.30
C VAL A 23 -5.26 -28.91 -2.75
N PHE A 24 -4.53 -29.43 -3.73
CA PHE A 24 -3.34 -28.75 -4.28
C PHE A 24 -3.69 -27.39 -4.87
N VAL A 25 -4.75 -27.29 -5.67
CA VAL A 25 -5.21 -26.01 -6.24
C VAL A 25 -5.61 -25.02 -5.14
N LEU A 26 -6.36 -25.48 -4.14
CA LEU A 26 -6.77 -24.63 -3.01
C LEU A 26 -5.58 -24.12 -2.20
N THR A 27 -4.62 -24.98 -1.88
CA THR A 27 -3.40 -24.56 -1.16
C THR A 27 -2.58 -23.58 -1.97
N THR A 28 -2.45 -23.78 -3.29
CA THR A 28 -1.74 -22.83 -4.18
C THR A 28 -2.45 -21.46 -4.20
N ILE A 29 -3.77 -21.41 -4.29
CA ILE A 29 -4.54 -20.16 -4.25
C ILE A 29 -4.36 -19.44 -2.91
N ILE A 30 -4.35 -20.19 -1.79
CA ILE A 30 -4.13 -19.62 -0.45
C ILE A 30 -2.72 -19.03 -0.35
N LEU A 31 -1.70 -19.74 -0.80
CA LEU A 31 -0.31 -19.27 -0.80
C LEU A 31 -0.11 -18.02 -1.66
N ILE A 32 -0.72 -17.98 -2.85
CA ILE A 32 -0.69 -16.80 -3.72
C ILE A 32 -1.39 -15.62 -3.02
N LYS A 33 -2.54 -15.85 -2.42
CA LYS A 33 -3.29 -14.81 -1.70
C LYS A 33 -2.49 -14.29 -0.49
N GLU A 34 -1.84 -15.15 0.27
CA GLU A 34 -0.99 -14.75 1.39
C GLU A 34 0.25 -13.99 0.91
N ALA A 35 0.90 -14.40 -0.19
CA ALA A 35 2.01 -13.67 -0.78
C ALA A 35 1.60 -12.28 -1.28
N LEU A 36 0.43 -12.16 -1.91
CA LEU A 36 -0.14 -10.87 -2.34
C LEU A 36 -0.55 -9.99 -1.15
N LEU A 37 -1.00 -10.58 -0.04
CA LEU A 37 -1.34 -9.87 1.18
C LEU A 37 -0.11 -9.50 2.02
N ALA A 38 0.95 -10.29 1.95
CA ALA A 38 2.22 -10.00 2.63
C ALA A 38 2.90 -8.73 2.09
N ASN A 39 2.68 -8.41 0.81
CA ASN A 39 3.17 -7.19 0.17
C ASN A 39 2.27 -5.96 0.44
N ARG A 40 1.13 -6.14 1.09
CA ARG A 40 0.33 -4.99 1.54
C ARG A 40 0.91 -4.46 2.84
N PRO A 41 1.18 -3.15 2.92
CA PRO A 41 1.68 -2.54 4.14
C PRO A 41 0.66 -2.76 5.26
N LYS A 42 0.97 -3.66 6.19
CA LYS A 42 0.22 -3.83 7.44
C LYS A 42 0.55 -2.63 8.31
N ASN A 43 -0.48 -1.97 8.84
CA ASN A 43 -0.35 -0.80 9.72
C ASN A 43 0.23 0.46 9.03
N SER A 44 -0.20 0.74 7.81
CA SER A 44 0.02 2.05 7.21
C SER A 44 -0.88 3.08 7.89
N GLU A 45 -0.33 4.24 8.16
CA GLU A 45 -1.03 5.39 8.70
C GLU A 45 -1.18 6.45 7.60
N ILE A 46 -2.34 7.07 7.52
CA ILE A 46 -2.61 8.19 6.62
C ILE A 46 -3.00 9.37 7.50
N LEU A 47 -2.21 10.44 7.44
CA LEU A 47 -2.40 11.63 8.24
C LEU A 47 -2.69 12.83 7.34
N SER A 48 -3.74 13.57 7.66
CA SER A 48 -3.99 14.89 7.08
C SER A 48 -3.07 15.91 7.74
N LEU A 49 -2.33 16.66 6.92
CA LEU A 49 -1.40 17.70 7.37
C LEU A 49 -2.00 19.12 7.24
N GLY A 50 -3.26 19.20 6.83
CA GLY A 50 -3.96 20.45 6.61
C GLY A 50 -3.81 21.00 5.18
N ASN A 51 -4.48 22.12 4.94
CA ASN A 51 -4.51 22.78 3.63
C ASN A 51 -3.32 23.71 3.46
N VAL A 52 -2.73 23.70 2.27
CA VAL A 52 -1.66 24.60 1.88
C VAL A 52 -1.91 25.13 0.46
N LYS A 53 -1.30 26.26 0.13
CA LYS A 53 -1.22 26.70 -1.26
C LYS A 53 -0.29 25.79 -2.03
N ILE A 54 -0.67 25.41 -3.24
CA ILE A 54 0.15 24.50 -4.05
C ILE A 54 1.54 25.07 -4.34
N SER A 55 1.66 26.40 -4.41
CA SER A 55 2.94 27.11 -4.56
C SER A 55 3.88 26.95 -3.36
N GLU A 56 3.35 26.63 -2.19
CA GLU A 56 4.11 26.44 -0.95
C GLU A 56 4.43 24.95 -0.70
N TYR A 57 3.88 24.07 -1.54
CA TYR A 57 4.08 22.65 -1.39
C TYR A 57 5.52 22.24 -1.66
N LYS A 58 6.07 21.48 -0.71
CA LYS A 58 7.36 20.79 -0.87
C LYS A 58 7.16 19.32 -0.64
N SER A 59 7.38 18.52 -1.67
CA SER A 59 7.35 17.06 -1.50
C SER A 59 8.39 16.64 -0.47
N LYS A 60 8.00 15.83 0.51
CA LYS A 60 8.90 15.24 1.48
C LYS A 60 8.85 13.73 1.37
N ARG A 61 10.04 13.14 1.31
CA ARG A 61 10.23 11.69 1.28
C ARG A 61 11.31 11.37 2.29
N ALA A 62 11.01 10.52 3.25
CA ALA A 62 11.95 10.16 4.29
C ALA A 62 11.71 8.75 4.82
N VAL A 63 12.73 8.15 5.40
CA VAL A 63 12.59 6.94 6.20
C VAL A 63 12.74 7.31 7.67
N ILE A 64 11.69 7.10 8.43
CA ILE A 64 11.68 7.26 9.89
C ILE A 64 12.14 5.94 10.51
N THR A 65 13.18 5.99 11.33
CA THR A 65 13.85 4.79 11.87
C THR A 65 13.59 4.53 13.35
N ASN A 66 13.00 5.50 14.04
CA ASN A 66 12.69 5.38 15.46
C ASN A 66 11.54 6.31 15.88
N TYR A 67 11.02 6.08 17.08
CA TYR A 67 9.89 6.83 17.60
C TYR A 67 10.19 8.32 17.83
N ASN A 68 11.42 8.69 18.16
CA ASN A 68 11.77 10.10 18.36
C ASN A 68 11.73 10.87 17.04
N ASP A 69 12.22 10.27 15.95
CA ASP A 69 12.14 10.86 14.60
C ASP A 69 10.65 11.00 14.18
N TYR A 70 9.81 10.00 14.52
CA TYR A 70 8.39 10.07 14.25
C TYR A 70 7.71 11.21 15.03
N LYS A 71 8.04 11.34 16.31
CA LYS A 71 7.54 12.41 17.14
C LYS A 71 7.94 13.79 16.60
N SER A 72 9.20 13.95 16.21
CA SER A 72 9.68 15.19 15.58
C SER A 72 8.97 15.50 14.28
N PHE A 73 8.65 14.48 13.48
CA PHE A 73 7.83 14.64 12.28
C PHE A 73 6.40 15.12 12.61
N LEU A 74 5.75 14.57 13.64
CA LEU A 74 4.43 15.02 14.05
C LEU A 74 4.46 16.48 14.54
N GLU A 75 5.49 16.87 15.29
CA GLU A 75 5.69 18.22 15.78
C GLU A 75 5.96 19.21 14.62
N GLU A 76 6.79 18.84 13.64
CA GLU A 76 7.10 19.64 12.45
C GLU A 76 5.82 20.04 11.67
N TYR A 77 4.86 19.13 11.61
CA TYR A 77 3.60 19.33 10.89
C TYR A 77 2.42 19.69 11.80
N ASN A 78 2.67 19.97 13.09
CA ASN A 78 1.65 20.28 14.08
C ASN A 78 0.54 19.23 14.19
N ILE A 79 0.88 17.96 14.05
CA ILE A 79 -0.05 16.84 14.09
C ILE A 79 -0.22 16.39 15.55
N GLN A 80 -1.44 16.49 16.05
CA GLN A 80 -1.74 16.14 17.46
C GLN A 80 -1.91 14.64 17.72
N LYS A 81 -2.21 13.85 16.68
CA LYS A 81 -2.50 12.42 16.82
C LYS A 81 -1.76 11.64 15.75
N GLY A 82 -0.88 10.76 16.19
CA GLY A 82 -0.30 9.68 15.40
C GLY A 82 -0.59 8.34 16.10
N GLN A 83 -0.66 7.27 15.32
CA GLN A 83 -1.06 5.94 15.80
C GLN A 83 0.14 5.02 16.06
N LEU A 84 1.31 5.36 15.49
CA LEU A 84 2.51 4.52 15.63
C LEU A 84 3.10 4.64 17.05
N GLU A 85 3.30 3.49 17.65
CA GLU A 85 3.89 3.38 18.98
C GLU A 85 5.36 2.92 18.90
N LYS A 86 6.10 3.05 20.03
CA LYS A 86 7.50 2.58 20.12
C LYS A 86 7.67 1.11 19.75
N ALA A 87 6.66 0.29 20.00
CA ALA A 87 6.70 -1.14 19.69
C ALA A 87 6.81 -1.41 18.19
N ASP A 88 6.22 -0.58 17.36
CA ASP A 88 6.22 -0.72 15.90
C ASP A 88 7.63 -0.56 15.32
N PHE A 89 8.45 0.31 15.91
CA PHE A 89 9.82 0.56 15.50
C PHE A 89 10.82 -0.55 15.90
N ARG A 90 10.39 -1.56 16.61
CA ARG A 90 11.26 -2.72 16.91
C ARG A 90 11.52 -3.58 15.68
N ARG A 91 10.53 -3.67 14.77
CA ARG A 91 10.57 -4.57 13.61
C ARG A 91 10.62 -3.83 12.28
N ASN A 92 10.10 -2.60 12.23
CA ASN A 92 9.95 -1.84 11.01
C ASN A 92 10.62 -0.47 11.14
N ASN A 93 11.11 0.03 10.01
CA ASN A 93 11.22 1.45 9.74
C ASN A 93 9.94 1.90 9.01
N TYR A 94 9.75 3.20 8.83
CA TYR A 94 8.57 3.71 8.15
C TYR A 94 8.96 4.68 7.05
N LEU A 95 8.51 4.38 5.83
CA LEU A 95 8.56 5.33 4.72
C LEU A 95 7.50 6.39 4.96
N VAL A 96 7.90 7.65 4.91
CA VAL A 96 6.99 8.80 4.87
C VAL A 96 7.00 9.38 3.46
N LEU A 97 5.81 9.50 2.88
CA LEU A 97 5.57 10.13 1.60
C LEU A 97 4.50 11.20 1.79
N ILE A 98 4.84 12.48 1.55
CA ILE A 98 3.87 13.57 1.60
C ILE A 98 3.41 13.86 0.19
N GLU A 99 2.10 13.79 -0.01
CA GLU A 99 1.42 14.02 -1.29
C GLU A 99 0.35 15.11 -1.15
N THR A 100 0.06 15.77 -2.26
CA THR A 100 -1.07 16.68 -2.37
C THR A 100 -2.35 15.92 -2.65
N TYR A 101 -3.45 16.40 -2.11
CA TYR A 101 -4.79 15.90 -2.35
C TYR A 101 -5.75 17.08 -2.54
N ALA A 102 -6.44 17.12 -3.66
CA ALA A 102 -7.46 18.13 -3.90
C ALA A 102 -8.78 17.69 -3.26
N LYS A 103 -9.11 18.26 -2.09
CA LYS A 103 -10.17 17.81 -1.21
C LYS A 103 -11.57 17.89 -1.81
N ASP A 104 -11.80 18.88 -2.65
CA ASP A 104 -13.12 19.19 -3.23
C ASP A 104 -13.45 18.32 -4.45
N LEU A 105 -12.54 17.41 -4.81
CA LEU A 105 -12.64 16.61 -6.02
C LEU A 105 -12.73 15.14 -5.63
N GLU A 106 -13.93 14.58 -5.70
CA GLU A 106 -14.20 13.16 -5.42
C GLU A 106 -13.29 12.19 -6.19
N TYR A 107 -12.52 12.68 -7.16
CA TYR A 107 -11.82 11.91 -8.16
C TYR A 107 -10.30 11.89 -8.04
N GLU A 108 -9.66 12.88 -7.41
CA GLU A 108 -8.21 12.82 -7.22
C GLU A 108 -7.87 12.01 -5.96
N LYS A 109 -7.61 10.73 -6.14
CA LYS A 109 -7.10 9.85 -5.07
C LYS A 109 -5.73 9.35 -5.45
N LYS A 110 -4.79 9.48 -4.53
CA LYS A 110 -3.48 8.85 -4.64
C LYS A 110 -3.40 7.66 -3.69
N LYS A 111 -2.88 6.55 -4.17
CA LYS A 111 -2.75 5.34 -3.38
C LYS A 111 -1.39 4.71 -3.64
N ILE A 112 -0.70 4.33 -2.58
CA ILE A 112 0.51 3.54 -2.74
C ILE A 112 0.12 2.15 -3.25
N ALA A 113 0.52 1.85 -4.49
CA ALA A 113 0.24 0.59 -5.17
C ALA A 113 1.28 -0.46 -4.81
N GLU A 114 2.56 -0.07 -4.81
CA GLU A 114 3.66 -0.98 -4.60
C GLU A 114 4.84 -0.29 -3.93
N ILE A 115 5.54 -1.02 -3.07
CA ILE A 115 6.84 -0.63 -2.51
C ILE A 115 7.79 -1.80 -2.71
N THR A 116 8.86 -1.57 -3.44
CA THR A 116 9.96 -2.52 -3.59
C THR A 116 11.25 -1.96 -3.01
N ASN A 117 12.11 -2.82 -2.52
CA ASN A 117 13.42 -2.44 -2.02
C ASN A 117 14.50 -3.27 -2.70
N SER A 118 15.53 -2.61 -3.23
CA SER A 118 16.71 -3.26 -3.78
C SER A 118 17.98 -2.58 -3.27
N GLU A 119 19.07 -3.35 -3.19
CA GLU A 119 20.37 -2.82 -2.73
C GLU A 119 20.90 -1.71 -3.65
N GLU A 120 20.63 -1.81 -4.96
CA GLU A 120 21.13 -0.85 -5.95
C GLU A 120 20.34 0.46 -5.97
N VAL A 121 19.02 0.38 -5.90
CA VAL A 121 18.09 1.51 -6.12
C VAL A 121 17.58 2.10 -4.80
N GLY A 122 17.55 1.31 -3.74
CA GLY A 122 16.87 1.63 -2.50
C GLY A 122 15.36 1.35 -2.60
N LEU A 123 14.54 2.19 -1.98
CA LEU A 123 13.09 2.08 -2.02
C LEU A 123 12.53 2.64 -3.32
N SER A 124 11.83 1.83 -4.08
CA SER A 124 11.00 2.25 -5.21
C SER A 124 9.53 2.18 -4.83
N VAL A 125 8.83 3.30 -4.97
CA VAL A 125 7.43 3.46 -4.59
C VAL A 125 6.63 3.79 -5.84
N THR A 126 5.61 2.99 -6.12
CA THR A 126 4.63 3.28 -7.17
C THR A 126 3.36 3.82 -6.53
N VAL A 127 2.95 5.01 -6.96
CA VAL A 127 1.74 5.68 -6.51
C VAL A 127 0.75 5.70 -7.65
N ASP A 128 -0.38 5.02 -7.46
CA ASP A 128 -1.51 5.11 -8.37
C ASP A 128 -2.25 6.43 -8.13
N THR A 129 -2.45 7.18 -9.20
CA THR A 129 -3.21 8.43 -9.22
C THR A 129 -4.51 8.19 -9.98
N TYR A 130 -5.63 8.52 -9.35
CA TYR A 130 -6.96 8.40 -9.92
C TYR A 130 -7.51 9.81 -10.16
N GLY A 131 -7.52 10.22 -11.41
CA GLY A 131 -7.90 11.58 -11.80
C GLY A 131 -6.80 12.62 -11.55
N TYR A 132 -6.97 13.78 -12.13
CA TYR A 132 -6.11 14.94 -11.92
C TYR A 132 -6.92 16.24 -12.05
N CYS A 133 -6.44 17.28 -11.40
CA CYS A 133 -7.07 18.59 -11.39
C CYS A 133 -6.04 19.64 -11.74
N ASP A 134 -6.32 20.42 -12.77
CA ASP A 134 -5.54 21.58 -13.14
C ASP A 134 -6.08 22.80 -12.35
N ASP A 135 -5.21 23.79 -12.12
CA ASP A 135 -5.55 25.11 -11.57
C ASP A 135 -6.13 25.13 -10.14
N VAL A 136 -5.77 24.14 -9.31
CA VAL A 136 -6.15 24.13 -7.90
C VAL A 136 -5.18 25.00 -7.10
N GLU A 137 -5.66 26.08 -6.49
CA GLU A 137 -4.83 26.96 -5.67
C GLU A 137 -4.50 26.35 -4.30
N ASN A 138 -5.49 25.71 -3.67
CA ASN A 138 -5.37 25.14 -2.34
C ASN A 138 -5.54 23.63 -2.38
N VAL A 139 -4.60 22.93 -1.76
CA VAL A 139 -4.59 21.48 -1.68
C VAL A 139 -4.44 21.02 -0.23
N GLU A 140 -5.02 19.88 0.10
CA GLU A 140 -4.73 19.21 1.35
C GLU A 140 -3.42 18.41 1.21
N LEU A 141 -2.55 18.47 2.21
CA LEU A 141 -1.40 17.60 2.30
C LEU A 141 -1.76 16.33 3.07
N ILE A 142 -1.35 15.21 2.52
CA ILE A 142 -1.53 13.91 3.14
C ILE A 142 -0.17 13.23 3.29
N ALA A 143 0.14 12.79 4.49
CA ALA A 143 1.29 11.92 4.75
C ALA A 143 0.86 10.46 4.74
N TYR A 144 1.49 9.68 3.88
CA TYR A 144 1.45 8.22 3.93
C TYR A 144 2.65 7.74 4.75
N ILE A 145 2.38 7.00 5.81
CA ILE A 145 3.39 6.41 6.69
C ILE A 145 3.27 4.90 6.57
N VAL A 146 4.24 4.27 5.93
CA VAL A 146 4.15 2.87 5.52
C VAL A 146 5.30 2.07 6.09
N PRO A 147 5.04 0.93 6.76
CA PRO A 147 6.09 0.09 7.29
C PRO A 147 6.96 -0.50 6.17
N VAL A 148 8.27 -0.42 6.35
CA VAL A 148 9.27 -0.99 5.47
C VAL A 148 10.24 -1.84 6.29
N ASN A 149 10.86 -2.84 5.65
CA ASN A 149 11.77 -3.74 6.34
C ASN A 149 12.96 -2.96 6.93
N LYS A 150 13.16 -3.10 8.24
CA LYS A 150 14.20 -2.42 9.00
C LYS A 150 15.60 -2.83 8.59
N ASP A 151 15.79 -4.11 8.25
CA ASP A 151 17.12 -4.65 7.96
C ASP A 151 17.69 -4.09 6.65
N ASN A 152 16.81 -3.68 5.73
CA ASN A 152 17.17 -3.20 4.40
C ASN A 152 16.97 -1.69 4.22
N THR A 153 16.65 -0.94 5.29
CA THR A 153 16.35 0.49 5.20
C THR A 153 17.03 1.29 6.31
N SER A 154 17.38 2.52 6.01
CA SER A 154 17.99 3.48 6.93
C SER A 154 17.49 4.89 6.64
N LYS A 155 17.86 5.88 7.45
CA LYS A 155 17.57 7.31 7.18
C LYS A 155 18.11 7.79 5.82
N ASN A 156 19.20 7.17 5.35
CA ASN A 156 19.86 7.54 4.10
C ASN A 156 19.41 6.71 2.90
N THR A 157 18.42 5.85 3.07
CA THR A 157 17.88 5.04 1.99
C THR A 157 17.32 5.94 0.89
N LYS A 158 17.80 5.75 -0.33
CA LYS A 158 17.28 6.47 -1.50
C LYS A 158 15.83 6.08 -1.74
N ILE A 159 14.99 7.05 -2.07
CA ILE A 159 13.57 6.84 -2.33
C ILE A 159 13.27 7.35 -3.74
N LYS A 160 12.86 6.45 -4.61
CA LYS A 160 12.38 6.77 -5.97
C LYS A 160 10.88 6.61 -5.98
N VAL A 161 10.15 7.64 -6.37
CA VAL A 161 8.69 7.59 -6.53
C VAL A 161 8.36 7.69 -8.00
N SER A 162 7.49 6.81 -8.47
CA SER A 162 6.88 6.82 -9.79
C SER A 162 5.37 6.92 -9.65
N TYR A 163 4.73 7.64 -10.54
CA TYR A 163 3.28 7.84 -10.57
C TYR A 163 2.71 7.08 -11.76
N ASN A 164 1.64 6.34 -11.49
CA ASN A 164 0.89 5.62 -12.49
C ASN A 164 -0.51 6.23 -12.58
N MET A 165 -0.87 6.78 -13.74
CA MET A 165 -2.21 7.31 -13.98
C MET A 165 -3.15 6.15 -14.29
N VAL A 166 -4.06 5.84 -13.36
CA VAL A 166 -5.01 4.73 -13.50
C VAL A 166 -6.24 5.17 -14.28
N ASN A 167 -6.73 6.39 -14.02
CA ASN A 167 -7.86 6.98 -14.73
C ASN A 167 -7.49 8.37 -15.23
N ASP A 168 -7.72 8.63 -16.50
CA ASP A 168 -7.51 9.94 -17.14
C ASP A 168 -8.78 10.81 -17.01
N ILE A 169 -9.27 10.93 -15.79
CA ILE A 169 -10.45 11.76 -15.49
C ILE A 169 -9.95 13.13 -15.06
N LYS A 170 -10.22 14.13 -15.89
CA LYS A 170 -9.92 15.53 -15.57
C LYS A 170 -11.04 16.12 -14.72
N CYS A 171 -10.67 16.76 -13.61
CA CYS A 171 -11.64 17.52 -12.83
C CYS A 171 -12.05 18.79 -13.60
N ASN A 172 -13.35 19.01 -13.71
CA ASN A 172 -13.86 20.31 -14.12
C ASN A 172 -13.98 21.15 -12.85
N VAL A 173 -13.10 22.15 -12.72
CA VAL A 173 -13.25 23.18 -11.69
C VAL A 173 -14.26 24.18 -12.27
N GLU A 174 -15.49 24.19 -11.72
CA GLU A 174 -16.47 25.25 -12.00
C GLU A 174 -16.15 26.53 -11.21
#